data_2b956938e5641b7a60bfc0f4f6bddb95
#
_entry.id   2b956938e5641b7a60bfc0f4f6bddb95
#
_cell.length_a   1.000
_cell.length_b   1.000
_cell.length_c   1.000
_cell.angle_alpha   90.00
_cell.angle_beta   90.00
_cell.angle_gamma   90.00
#
_symmetry.space_group_name_H-M   'P 1'
#
loop_
_entity.id
_entity.type
_entity.pdbx_description
1 polymer ?
#
loop_
_entity_poly.entity_id
_entity_poly.type
_entity_poly.pdbx_seq_one_letter_code
_entity_poly.pdbx_strand_id
1 'polypeptide(L)'
;MARYRTRTTTALAAASLLLTALCAGQAPAAAPPGRAGIDPATAEKLDDAITAAMRTAGIPGAGVGLWVDGGASYERAFGTADKATGTPMKTELFTRIGSVTKTFTVTGVLRLVDEGKVRLDAPVSTYLDGVPGGDRITVRQLAEMRSGLFNYTDDKTWLAAYQADPHRSWTPRQLLDIAFEHPALFPPGARWMYSNTNTVILGLLVEKVSGQPLHTYLDEHVLEPAGLDDTSLPTGSAIPSPYAHGYTNFTPDGTTVDASTWNPSWAWAAGAMTSTMDDLHTWVPTLVNGRLPDGARLLEPGTQAQRLRTVPTGYPDVRYGLGIADVDGWIGHNGELPGYETIAVRLPQARTTMVIVVNSDIDGKFGNLSSLIGNAVTKIVTPEHVWSLPPEAQPNAVPEPSARSAPASAPAAPSGGAGRPG
;
A
#
# COMPACT_ATOMS: atom_id res chain seq x y z
N MET A 1 64.89 -33.95 -42.29
CA MET A 1 65.08 -35.41 -42.34
C MET A 1 63.74 -36.09 -42.19
N ALA A 2 63.33 -36.73 -43.25
CA ALA A 2 62.09 -37.48 -43.37
C ALA A 2 62.16 -38.84 -42.63
N ARG A 3 61.05 -39.31 -42.06
CA ARG A 3 60.75 -40.74 -42.02
C ARG A 3 59.25 -40.99 -41.98
N TYR A 4 58.79 -41.50 -43.12
CA TYR A 4 57.52 -42.22 -43.35
C TYR A 4 57.52 -43.54 -42.59
N ARG A 5 56.31 -43.95 -42.07
CA ARG A 5 55.89 -45.38 -42.02
C ARG A 5 54.38 -45.49 -41.88
N THR A 6 53.72 -45.77 -42.92
CA THR A 6 52.97 -46.93 -43.44
C THR A 6 51.91 -47.54 -42.51
N ARG A 7 50.69 -47.43 -42.99
CA ARG A 7 49.46 -48.24 -42.99
C ARG A 7 49.46 -49.60 -42.33
N THR A 8 48.41 -49.90 -41.57
CA THR A 8 47.70 -51.17 -41.64
C THR A 8 46.20 -50.97 -41.41
N THR A 9 45.43 -51.35 -42.43
CA THR A 9 43.97 -51.48 -42.46
C THR A 9 43.59 -52.79 -41.80
N THR A 10 42.64 -52.79 -40.88
CA THR A 10 41.90 -53.98 -40.46
C THR A 10 40.42 -53.64 -40.50
N ALA A 11 39.74 -54.28 -41.45
CA ALA A 11 38.28 -54.33 -41.54
C ALA A 11 37.71 -55.25 -40.49
N LEU A 12 36.71 -54.82 -39.74
CA LEU A 12 35.86 -55.73 -38.99
C LEU A 12 34.39 -55.36 -39.17
N ALA A 13 33.65 -56.41 -39.35
CA ALA A 13 32.28 -56.47 -39.82
C ALA A 13 31.22 -55.73 -38.98
N ALA A 14 30.21 -55.31 -39.71
CA ALA A 14 28.94 -54.75 -39.19
C ALA A 14 28.15 -55.79 -38.41
N ALA A 15 27.77 -55.45 -37.20
CA ALA A 15 26.64 -56.09 -36.52
C ALA A 15 25.60 -54.94 -36.24
N SER A 16 24.57 -54.95 -37.08
CA SER A 16 23.39 -54.02 -36.89
C SER A 16 22.53 -54.57 -35.76
N LEU A 17 22.61 -53.92 -34.59
CA LEU A 17 21.64 -54.09 -33.54
C LEU A 17 20.57 -52.99 -33.73
N LEU A 18 19.36 -53.39 -34.15
CA LEU A 18 18.16 -52.56 -34.08
C LEU A 18 17.80 -52.32 -32.61
N LEU A 19 18.11 -51.14 -32.11
CA LEU A 19 17.49 -50.60 -30.88
C LEU A 19 16.16 -49.97 -31.28
N THR A 20 15.05 -50.65 -31.03
CA THR A 20 13.72 -50.07 -31.00
C THR A 20 13.63 -49.19 -29.75
N ALA A 21 13.81 -47.85 -29.91
CA ALA A 21 13.50 -46.89 -28.88
C ALA A 21 11.99 -46.87 -28.66
N LEU A 22 11.51 -47.43 -27.54
CA LEU A 22 10.18 -47.14 -27.01
C LEU A 22 10.16 -45.65 -26.66
N CYS A 23 9.55 -44.84 -27.53
CA CYS A 23 9.07 -43.52 -27.16
C CYS A 23 7.92 -43.71 -26.16
N ALA A 24 8.23 -43.80 -24.86
CA ALA A 24 7.26 -43.57 -23.83
C ALA A 24 6.85 -42.11 -23.96
N GLY A 25 5.69 -41.85 -24.57
CA GLY A 25 5.08 -40.56 -24.60
C GLY A 25 4.91 -40.08 -23.17
N GLN A 26 5.67 -39.08 -22.76
CA GLN A 26 5.36 -38.31 -21.56
C GLN A 26 3.98 -37.70 -21.79
N ALA A 27 3.01 -38.16 -21.01
CA ALA A 27 1.74 -37.47 -20.92
C ALA A 27 2.03 -35.97 -20.58
N PRO A 28 1.39 -35.03 -21.25
CA PRO A 28 1.55 -33.63 -20.87
C PRO A 28 1.23 -33.52 -19.39
N ALA A 29 2.12 -32.86 -18.63
CA ALA A 29 1.88 -32.54 -17.24
C ALA A 29 0.49 -31.85 -17.17
N ALA A 30 -0.40 -32.40 -16.35
CA ALA A 30 -1.71 -31.79 -16.14
C ALA A 30 -1.46 -30.35 -15.73
N ALA A 31 -2.06 -29.39 -16.43
CA ALA A 31 -2.07 -28.00 -16.02
C ALA A 31 -2.53 -27.98 -14.55
N PRO A 32 -1.94 -27.12 -13.70
CA PRO A 32 -2.39 -26.97 -12.33
C PRO A 32 -3.89 -26.74 -12.35
N PRO A 33 -4.67 -27.34 -11.43
CA PRO A 33 -6.11 -27.15 -11.40
C PRO A 33 -6.37 -25.65 -11.35
N GLY A 34 -7.03 -25.12 -12.40
CA GLY A 34 -7.45 -23.74 -12.45
C GLY A 34 -8.23 -23.43 -11.15
N ARG A 35 -7.98 -22.27 -10.52
CA ARG A 35 -8.74 -21.83 -9.35
C ARG A 35 -10.23 -21.94 -9.69
N ALA A 36 -11.01 -22.61 -8.86
CA ALA A 36 -12.46 -22.64 -9.01
C ALA A 36 -12.96 -21.18 -8.89
N GLY A 37 -13.76 -20.72 -9.85
CA GLY A 37 -14.40 -19.41 -9.74
C GLY A 37 -15.39 -19.40 -8.56
N ILE A 38 -15.68 -18.22 -8.05
CA ILE A 38 -16.80 -18.00 -7.12
C ILE A 38 -18.09 -18.48 -7.81
N ASP A 39 -19.12 -18.88 -7.06
CA ASP A 39 -20.36 -19.32 -7.69
C ASP A 39 -20.98 -18.21 -8.57
N PRO A 40 -21.60 -18.57 -9.71
CA PRO A 40 -22.05 -17.58 -10.70
C PRO A 40 -23.06 -16.55 -10.15
N ALA A 41 -23.94 -16.96 -9.22
CA ALA A 41 -24.94 -16.05 -8.66
C ALA A 41 -24.30 -15.02 -7.72
N THR A 42 -23.28 -15.40 -6.99
CA THR A 42 -22.48 -14.46 -6.19
C THR A 42 -21.63 -13.55 -7.07
N ALA A 43 -21.06 -14.07 -8.15
CA ALA A 43 -20.31 -13.26 -9.11
C ALA A 43 -21.20 -12.18 -9.77
N GLU A 44 -22.42 -12.52 -10.17
CA GLU A 44 -23.39 -11.57 -10.71
C GLU A 44 -23.75 -10.47 -9.70
N LYS A 45 -24.01 -10.83 -8.44
CA LYS A 45 -24.27 -9.85 -7.37
C LYS A 45 -23.09 -8.90 -7.16
N LEU A 46 -21.86 -9.39 -7.25
CA LEU A 46 -20.66 -8.57 -7.17
C LEU A 46 -20.56 -7.61 -8.35
N ASP A 47 -20.76 -8.10 -9.58
CA ASP A 47 -20.74 -7.28 -10.79
C ASP A 47 -21.75 -6.13 -10.69
N ASP A 48 -22.98 -6.42 -10.25
CA ASP A 48 -24.04 -5.44 -10.08
C ASP A 48 -23.69 -4.41 -9.02
N ALA A 49 -23.20 -4.85 -7.86
CA ALA A 49 -22.84 -3.97 -6.75
C ALA A 49 -21.67 -3.06 -7.10
N ILE A 50 -20.62 -3.59 -7.73
CA ILE A 50 -19.45 -2.82 -8.19
C ILE A 50 -19.88 -1.80 -9.25
N THR A 51 -20.63 -2.23 -10.25
CA THR A 51 -21.12 -1.34 -11.33
C THR A 51 -22.01 -0.24 -10.77
N ALA A 52 -22.88 -0.55 -9.82
CA ALA A 52 -23.73 0.43 -9.15
C ALA A 52 -22.91 1.46 -8.35
N ALA A 53 -21.89 1.03 -7.59
CA ALA A 53 -20.99 1.90 -6.86
C ALA A 53 -20.23 2.83 -7.83
N MET A 54 -19.62 2.28 -8.88
CA MET A 54 -18.89 3.03 -9.89
C MET A 54 -19.76 4.09 -10.58
N ARG A 55 -20.96 3.71 -11.00
CA ARG A 55 -21.91 4.64 -11.64
C ARG A 55 -22.33 5.76 -10.70
N THR A 56 -22.60 5.43 -9.43
CA THR A 56 -23.05 6.40 -8.42
C THR A 56 -21.98 7.43 -8.09
N ALA A 57 -20.72 7.00 -8.03
CA ALA A 57 -19.58 7.87 -7.69
C ALA A 57 -18.81 8.40 -8.91
N GLY A 58 -19.21 8.02 -10.14
CA GLY A 58 -18.52 8.49 -11.36
C GLY A 58 -17.13 7.90 -11.57
N ILE A 59 -16.87 6.70 -11.05
CA ILE A 59 -15.57 6.02 -11.16
C ILE A 59 -15.32 5.60 -12.61
N PRO A 60 -14.22 6.03 -13.25
CA PRO A 60 -13.96 5.70 -14.65
C PRO A 60 -13.62 4.23 -14.88
N GLY A 61 -12.75 3.67 -14.04
CA GLY A 61 -12.28 2.30 -14.13
C GLY A 61 -11.92 1.73 -12.77
N ALA A 62 -12.15 0.44 -12.59
CA ALA A 62 -11.78 -0.31 -11.40
C ALA A 62 -11.34 -1.74 -11.73
N GLY A 63 -10.36 -2.26 -10.98
CA GLY A 63 -10.05 -3.68 -10.88
C GLY A 63 -10.42 -4.18 -9.51
N VAL A 64 -11.08 -5.33 -9.43
CA VAL A 64 -11.52 -5.95 -8.17
C VAL A 64 -11.13 -7.42 -8.16
N GLY A 65 -10.38 -7.81 -7.14
CA GLY A 65 -9.95 -9.19 -6.93
C GLY A 65 -10.27 -9.68 -5.53
N LEU A 66 -10.82 -10.89 -5.47
CA LEU A 66 -11.05 -11.66 -4.25
C LEU A 66 -10.50 -13.06 -4.43
N TRP A 67 -9.64 -13.50 -3.52
CA TRP A 67 -9.03 -14.83 -3.58
C TRP A 67 -9.12 -15.51 -2.22
N VAL A 68 -9.73 -16.69 -2.20
CA VAL A 68 -9.77 -17.57 -1.03
C VAL A 68 -8.65 -18.60 -1.16
N ASP A 69 -7.82 -18.79 -0.14
CA ASP A 69 -6.70 -19.73 -0.20
C ASP A 69 -7.16 -21.16 -0.54
N GLY A 70 -6.65 -21.69 -1.65
CA GLY A 70 -7.00 -23.03 -2.13
C GLY A 70 -8.46 -23.19 -2.56
N GLY A 71 -9.19 -22.09 -2.71
CA GLY A 71 -10.60 -22.08 -3.04
C GLY A 71 -10.96 -21.19 -4.22
N ALA A 72 -12.13 -20.59 -4.14
CA ALA A 72 -12.72 -19.75 -5.18
C ALA A 72 -11.97 -18.42 -5.36
N SER A 73 -11.99 -17.90 -6.58
CA SER A 73 -11.51 -16.56 -6.90
C SER A 73 -12.52 -15.80 -7.75
N TYR A 74 -12.53 -14.50 -7.55
CA TYR A 74 -13.21 -13.53 -8.40
C TYR A 74 -12.20 -12.45 -8.75
N GLU A 75 -11.99 -12.21 -10.03
CA GLU A 75 -11.07 -11.20 -10.52
C GLU A 75 -11.66 -10.59 -11.78
N ARG A 76 -11.99 -9.29 -11.74
CA ARG A 76 -12.60 -8.57 -12.85
C ARG A 76 -12.18 -7.12 -12.90
N ALA A 77 -12.18 -6.59 -14.13
CA ALA A 77 -11.99 -5.18 -14.40
C ALA A 77 -13.26 -4.58 -15.01
N PHE A 78 -13.52 -3.33 -14.67
CA PHE A 78 -14.73 -2.58 -15.06
C PHE A 78 -14.35 -1.21 -15.59
N GLY A 79 -15.11 -0.73 -16.57
CA GLY A 79 -14.96 0.62 -17.09
C GLY A 79 -13.70 0.83 -17.94
N THR A 80 -13.10 2.02 -17.82
CA THR A 80 -12.14 2.56 -18.78
C THR A 80 -10.82 2.88 -18.08
N ALA A 81 -9.70 2.38 -18.62
CA ALA A 81 -8.35 2.70 -18.16
C ALA A 81 -7.85 4.04 -18.70
N ASP A 82 -8.21 4.37 -19.94
CA ASP A 82 -7.84 5.64 -20.58
C ASP A 82 -9.09 6.28 -21.23
N LYS A 83 -9.54 7.41 -20.67
CA LYS A 83 -10.72 8.14 -21.15
C LYS A 83 -10.49 8.81 -22.51
N ALA A 84 -9.24 9.12 -22.86
CA ALA A 84 -8.93 9.79 -24.12
C ALA A 84 -9.06 8.84 -25.32
N THR A 85 -8.68 7.58 -25.14
CA THR A 85 -8.73 6.55 -26.19
C THR A 85 -9.92 5.60 -26.07
N GLY A 86 -10.60 5.58 -24.90
CA GLY A 86 -11.64 4.59 -24.58
C GLY A 86 -11.06 3.21 -24.27
N THR A 87 -9.77 3.09 -23.99
CA THR A 87 -9.13 1.82 -23.65
C THR A 87 -9.78 1.21 -22.40
N PRO A 88 -10.25 -0.05 -22.46
CA PRO A 88 -10.91 -0.68 -21.31
C PRO A 88 -9.94 -0.94 -20.14
N MET A 89 -10.48 -0.89 -18.92
CA MET A 89 -9.73 -1.31 -17.73
C MET A 89 -9.45 -2.81 -17.81
N LYS A 90 -8.29 -3.22 -17.26
CA LYS A 90 -7.86 -4.61 -17.17
C LYS A 90 -7.14 -4.84 -15.83
N THR A 91 -7.09 -6.09 -15.38
CA THR A 91 -6.51 -6.45 -14.07
C THR A 91 -4.98 -6.46 -14.07
N GLU A 92 -4.37 -6.66 -15.23
CA GLU A 92 -2.92 -6.70 -15.42
C GLU A 92 -2.26 -5.31 -15.56
N LEU A 93 -3.02 -4.21 -15.55
CA LEU A 93 -2.48 -2.87 -15.69
C LEU A 93 -1.74 -2.42 -14.44
N PHE A 94 -0.58 -1.76 -14.65
CA PHE A 94 0.10 -1.07 -13.58
C PHE A 94 -0.72 0.09 -13.04
N THR A 95 -0.62 0.33 -11.74
CA THR A 95 -1.26 1.45 -11.06
C THR A 95 -0.34 1.99 -9.96
N ARG A 96 -0.58 3.23 -9.52
CA ARG A 96 0.01 3.73 -8.28
C ARG A 96 -0.78 3.19 -7.10
N ILE A 97 -0.06 2.73 -6.06
CA ILE A 97 -0.69 2.06 -4.92
C ILE A 97 -0.79 2.92 -3.65
N GLY A 98 -0.35 4.19 -3.74
CA GLY A 98 -0.45 5.11 -2.62
C GLY A 98 0.14 4.55 -1.33
N SER A 99 -0.55 4.76 -0.24
CA SER A 99 -0.09 4.38 1.11
C SER A 99 0.07 2.87 1.34
N VAL A 100 -0.34 1.99 0.43
CA VAL A 100 0.07 0.58 0.47
C VAL A 100 1.60 0.45 0.46
N THR A 101 2.32 1.44 -0.11
CA THR A 101 3.79 1.59 -0.03
C THR A 101 4.33 1.47 1.38
N LYS A 102 3.60 1.95 2.40
CA LYS A 102 4.03 1.90 3.80
C LYS A 102 4.27 0.48 4.29
N THR A 103 3.51 -0.47 3.78
CA THR A 103 3.67 -1.89 4.13
C THR A 103 5.03 -2.42 3.68
N PHE A 104 5.54 -1.98 2.54
CA PHE A 104 6.86 -2.32 2.02
C PHE A 104 7.97 -1.61 2.78
N THR A 105 7.87 -0.29 2.96
CA THR A 105 8.87 0.49 3.69
C THR A 105 9.07 -0.03 5.12
N VAL A 106 7.97 -0.28 5.85
CA VAL A 106 8.06 -0.82 7.21
C VAL A 106 8.56 -2.27 7.21
N THR A 107 8.26 -3.06 6.16
CA THR A 107 8.90 -4.39 6.01
C THR A 107 10.41 -4.26 5.89
N GLY A 108 10.92 -3.29 5.13
CA GLY A 108 12.35 -2.99 5.07
C GLY A 108 12.94 -2.68 6.45
N VAL A 109 12.26 -1.87 7.27
CA VAL A 109 12.68 -1.63 8.66
C VAL A 109 12.69 -2.92 9.47
N LEU A 110 11.66 -3.76 9.35
CA LEU A 110 11.54 -5.01 10.12
C LEU A 110 12.56 -6.06 9.69
N ARG A 111 13.01 -6.05 8.44
CA ARG A 111 14.16 -6.85 7.99
C ARG A 111 15.44 -6.44 8.73
N LEU A 112 15.67 -5.13 8.86
CA LEU A 112 16.81 -4.64 9.66
C LEU A 112 16.67 -4.95 11.16
N VAL A 113 15.45 -5.08 11.67
CA VAL A 113 15.20 -5.57 13.05
C VAL A 113 15.61 -7.02 13.19
N ASP A 114 15.24 -7.89 12.27
CA ASP A 114 15.61 -9.31 12.27
C ASP A 114 17.12 -9.51 12.12
N GLU A 115 17.80 -8.62 11.42
CA GLU A 115 19.26 -8.57 11.31
C GLU A 115 19.95 -8.01 12.57
N GLY A 116 19.20 -7.55 13.58
CA GLY A 116 19.72 -6.94 14.79
C GLY A 116 20.32 -5.54 14.61
N LYS A 117 20.17 -4.95 13.40
CA LYS A 117 20.70 -3.62 13.08
C LYS A 117 19.79 -2.49 13.60
N VAL A 118 18.50 -2.76 13.76
CA VAL A 118 17.49 -1.82 14.28
C VAL A 118 16.76 -2.44 15.47
N ARG A 119 16.47 -1.64 16.48
CA ARG A 119 15.60 -2.01 17.60
C ARG A 119 14.35 -1.14 17.57
N LEU A 120 13.17 -1.76 17.55
CA LEU A 120 11.89 -1.05 17.48
C LEU A 120 11.71 -0.04 18.63
N ASP A 121 12.16 -0.39 19.82
CA ASP A 121 11.99 0.45 21.02
C ASP A 121 13.17 1.39 21.30
N ALA A 122 14.14 1.46 20.37
CA ALA A 122 15.20 2.46 20.45
C ALA A 122 14.68 3.82 19.95
N PRO A 123 15.18 4.93 20.53
CA PRO A 123 14.96 6.27 20.00
C PRO A 123 15.43 6.39 18.55
N VAL A 124 14.70 7.11 17.70
CA VAL A 124 15.09 7.31 16.29
C VAL A 124 16.42 8.03 16.17
N SER A 125 16.79 8.88 17.13
CA SER A 125 18.10 9.55 17.19
C SER A 125 19.28 8.59 17.32
N THR A 126 19.04 7.32 17.66
CA THR A 126 20.07 6.27 17.60
C THR A 126 20.55 6.04 16.17
N TYR A 127 19.69 6.31 15.17
CA TYR A 127 19.93 6.01 13.74
C TYR A 127 19.98 7.25 12.86
N LEU A 128 19.17 8.26 13.18
CA LEU A 128 19.01 9.48 12.37
C LEU A 128 19.09 10.72 13.26
N ASP A 129 19.97 11.64 12.88
CA ASP A 129 20.07 12.97 13.49
C ASP A 129 19.02 13.93 12.93
N GLY A 130 18.73 15.01 13.67
CA GLY A 130 17.91 16.13 13.22
C GLY A 130 16.40 15.90 13.24
N VAL A 131 15.91 14.78 13.81
CA VAL A 131 14.48 14.57 14.04
C VAL A 131 14.07 15.27 15.34
N PRO A 132 13.11 16.24 15.30
CA PRO A 132 12.64 16.92 16.51
C PRO A 132 12.07 15.93 17.53
N GLY A 133 12.61 15.91 18.75
CA GLY A 133 12.24 14.95 19.79
C GLY A 133 12.65 13.51 19.48
N GLY A 134 13.61 13.31 18.57
CA GLY A 134 14.08 11.99 18.15
C GLY A 134 14.70 11.16 19.26
N ASP A 135 15.11 11.77 20.36
CA ASP A 135 15.56 11.14 21.61
C ASP A 135 14.43 10.47 22.41
N ARG A 136 13.17 10.83 22.13
CA ARG A 136 11.96 10.32 22.80
C ARG A 136 11.03 9.56 21.87
N ILE A 137 11.15 9.75 20.57
CA ILE A 137 10.36 9.06 19.54
C ILE A 137 11.06 7.74 19.23
N THR A 138 10.38 6.60 19.41
CA THR A 138 10.93 5.30 19.04
C THR A 138 10.61 4.94 17.60
N VAL A 139 11.39 4.02 17.01
CA VAL A 139 11.12 3.46 15.67
C VAL A 139 9.72 2.83 15.62
N ARG A 140 9.31 2.15 16.69
CA ARG A 140 7.95 1.60 16.86
C ARG A 140 6.88 2.67 16.74
N GLN A 141 7.04 3.78 17.46
CA GLN A 141 6.05 4.87 17.45
C GLN A 141 5.91 5.53 16.08
N LEU A 142 7.00 5.60 15.30
CA LEU A 142 6.92 6.01 13.89
C LEU A 142 6.09 5.02 13.07
N ALA A 143 6.40 3.73 13.17
CA ALA A 143 5.71 2.67 12.41
C ALA A 143 4.24 2.50 12.82
N GLU A 144 3.87 2.83 14.06
CA GLU A 144 2.50 2.80 14.60
C GLU A 144 1.74 4.12 14.41
N MET A 145 2.31 5.13 13.74
CA MET A 145 1.71 6.46 13.60
C MET A 145 1.44 7.16 14.94
N ARG A 146 2.39 7.07 15.89
CA ARG A 146 2.26 7.59 17.27
C ARG A 146 3.40 8.54 17.67
N SER A 147 4.13 9.10 16.70
CA SER A 147 5.24 10.01 16.99
C SER A 147 4.81 11.37 17.51
N GLY A 148 3.64 11.85 17.07
CA GLY A 148 3.19 13.24 17.29
C GLY A 148 3.78 14.25 16.31
N LEU A 149 4.60 13.83 15.37
CA LEU A 149 5.15 14.72 14.34
C LEU A 149 4.06 15.18 13.37
N PHE A 150 4.13 16.47 13.01
CA PHE A 150 3.23 17.07 12.03
C PHE A 150 3.31 16.33 10.68
N ASN A 151 2.19 16.18 10.01
CA ASN A 151 2.12 15.59 8.68
C ASN A 151 2.40 16.66 7.63
N TYR A 152 3.53 16.58 6.89
CA TYR A 152 3.89 17.61 5.91
C TYR A 152 2.83 17.83 4.83
N THR A 153 1.99 16.81 4.54
CA THR A 153 0.90 16.97 3.55
C THR A 153 -0.25 17.86 4.04
N ASP A 154 -0.28 18.17 5.35
CA ASP A 154 -1.26 19.10 5.94
C ASP A 154 -0.75 20.56 5.92
N ASP A 155 0.49 20.80 5.47
CA ASP A 155 1.05 22.13 5.34
C ASP A 155 0.48 22.86 4.12
N LYS A 156 -0.10 24.04 4.35
CA LYS A 156 -0.76 24.82 3.29
C LYS A 156 0.22 25.33 2.23
N THR A 157 1.46 25.61 2.62
CA THR A 157 2.49 26.10 1.69
C THR A 157 2.95 24.97 0.79
N TRP A 158 3.15 23.78 1.38
CA TRP A 158 3.44 22.58 0.60
C TRP A 158 2.30 22.28 -0.37
N LEU A 159 1.04 22.28 0.10
CA LEU A 159 -0.15 22.01 -0.71
C LEU A 159 -0.24 22.97 -1.90
N ALA A 160 -0.08 24.28 -1.66
CA ALA A 160 -0.10 25.27 -2.72
C ALA A 160 1.05 25.08 -3.72
N ALA A 161 2.25 24.74 -3.25
CA ALA A 161 3.39 24.48 -4.12
C ALA A 161 3.21 23.22 -4.96
N TYR A 162 2.62 22.16 -4.40
CA TYR A 162 2.30 20.94 -5.11
C TYR A 162 1.21 21.16 -6.18
N GLN A 163 0.14 21.86 -5.85
CA GLN A 163 -0.93 22.19 -6.81
C GLN A 163 -0.45 23.12 -7.94
N ALA A 164 0.50 24.02 -7.65
CA ALA A 164 1.08 24.91 -8.65
C ALA A 164 2.00 24.18 -9.65
N ASP A 165 2.71 23.15 -9.20
CA ASP A 165 3.59 22.31 -10.03
C ASP A 165 3.58 20.87 -9.55
N PRO A 166 2.63 20.05 -10.00
CA PRO A 166 2.53 18.63 -9.62
C PRO A 166 3.63 17.75 -10.24
N HIS A 167 4.43 18.30 -11.17
CA HIS A 167 5.59 17.63 -11.77
C HIS A 167 6.89 17.88 -11.00
N ARG A 168 6.88 18.79 -10.02
CA ARG A 168 8.03 19.09 -9.18
C ARG A 168 8.55 17.86 -8.46
N SER A 169 9.88 17.67 -8.48
CA SER A 169 10.56 16.65 -7.70
C SER A 169 10.81 17.13 -6.26
N TRP A 170 10.52 16.29 -5.29
CA TRP A 170 10.76 16.53 -3.86
C TRP A 170 11.79 15.54 -3.33
N THR A 171 12.73 16.02 -2.53
CA THR A 171 13.63 15.14 -1.78
C THR A 171 13.01 14.80 -0.42
N PRO A 172 13.31 13.61 0.16
CA PRO A 172 12.83 13.26 1.49
C PRO A 172 13.17 14.31 2.57
N ARG A 173 14.34 14.94 2.45
CA ARG A 173 14.77 16.00 3.38
C ARG A 173 13.88 17.24 3.28
N GLN A 174 13.54 17.69 2.07
CA GLN A 174 12.62 18.82 1.89
C GLN A 174 11.25 18.57 2.52
N LEU A 175 10.73 17.33 2.43
CA LEU A 175 9.47 16.97 3.07
C LEU A 175 9.57 17.02 4.59
N LEU A 176 10.69 16.56 5.17
CA LEU A 176 10.92 16.61 6.60
C LEU A 176 11.15 18.05 7.08
N ASP A 177 11.85 18.88 6.32
CA ASP A 177 12.08 20.28 6.67
C ASP A 177 10.73 21.01 6.84
N ILE A 178 9.76 20.77 5.93
CA ILE A 178 8.39 21.30 6.06
C ILE A 178 7.72 20.80 7.35
N ALA A 179 7.77 19.49 7.61
CA ALA A 179 7.15 18.94 8.82
C ALA A 179 7.77 19.51 10.10
N PHE A 180 9.08 19.76 10.09
CA PHE A 180 9.85 20.18 11.27
C PHE A 180 9.75 21.69 11.56
N GLU A 181 9.22 22.49 10.65
CA GLU A 181 8.82 23.86 10.93
C GLU A 181 7.62 23.94 11.89
N HIS A 182 6.86 22.86 12.03
CA HIS A 182 5.71 22.78 12.90
C HIS A 182 6.05 22.11 14.25
N PRO A 183 5.40 22.56 15.35
CA PRO A 183 5.57 21.91 16.64
C PRO A 183 4.95 20.51 16.62
N ALA A 184 5.44 19.63 17.48
CA ALA A 184 4.81 18.34 17.71
C ALA A 184 3.37 18.53 18.20
N LEU A 185 2.43 17.75 17.63
CA LEU A 185 1.00 17.85 17.90
C LEU A 185 0.59 17.23 19.25
N PHE A 186 1.41 16.29 19.74
CA PHE A 186 1.25 15.62 21.03
C PHE A 186 2.55 14.90 21.42
N PRO A 187 2.71 14.53 22.70
CA PRO A 187 3.86 13.74 23.14
C PRO A 187 3.92 12.37 22.46
N PRO A 188 5.12 11.86 22.11
CA PRO A 188 5.27 10.53 21.52
C PRO A 188 4.56 9.45 22.32
N GLY A 189 3.78 8.60 21.63
CA GLY A 189 3.05 7.51 22.23
C GLY A 189 1.69 7.88 22.85
N ALA A 190 1.35 9.17 22.97
CA ALA A 190 0.14 9.62 23.68
C ALA A 190 -1.16 9.26 22.94
N ARG A 191 -1.15 9.31 21.62
CA ARG A 191 -2.28 8.92 20.76
C ARG A 191 -1.82 8.51 19.38
N TRP A 192 -2.75 7.96 18.62
CA TRP A 192 -2.56 7.68 17.19
C TRP A 192 -2.96 8.91 16.36
N MET A 193 -2.19 9.18 15.30
CA MET A 193 -2.54 10.15 14.28
C MET A 193 -1.72 9.87 13.02
N TYR A 194 -2.41 9.66 11.91
CA TYR A 194 -1.75 9.37 10.65
C TYR A 194 -0.83 10.52 10.23
N SER A 195 0.39 10.19 9.81
CA SER A 195 1.37 11.16 9.32
C SER A 195 2.35 10.50 8.37
N ASN A 196 2.40 10.97 7.14
CA ASN A 196 3.35 10.53 6.11
C ASN A 196 4.80 10.81 6.53
N THR A 197 5.04 11.85 7.34
CA THR A 197 6.34 12.22 7.92
C THR A 197 7.00 11.03 8.62
N ASN A 198 6.22 10.23 9.35
CA ASN A 198 6.73 9.03 10.03
C ASN A 198 7.41 8.06 9.07
N THR A 199 6.77 7.80 7.93
CA THR A 199 7.27 6.79 6.98
C THR A 199 8.42 7.34 6.15
N VAL A 200 8.43 8.65 5.87
CA VAL A 200 9.62 9.30 5.26
C VAL A 200 10.84 9.15 6.17
N ILE A 201 10.70 9.35 7.49
CA ILE A 201 11.78 9.12 8.47
C ILE A 201 12.21 7.65 8.46
N LEU A 202 11.26 6.70 8.42
CA LEU A 202 11.56 5.28 8.36
C LEU A 202 12.28 4.88 7.08
N GLY A 203 11.93 5.48 5.93
CA GLY A 203 12.66 5.29 4.68
C GLY A 203 14.11 5.76 4.77
N LEU A 204 14.34 6.95 5.33
CA LEU A 204 15.69 7.46 5.57
C LEU A 204 16.48 6.62 6.60
N LEU A 205 15.79 6.04 7.58
CA LEU A 205 16.39 5.10 8.52
C LEU A 205 16.88 3.84 7.79
N VAL A 206 16.08 3.30 6.87
CA VAL A 206 16.50 2.15 6.04
C VAL A 206 17.75 2.52 5.25
N GLU A 207 17.76 3.65 4.55
CA GLU A 207 18.94 4.10 3.78
C GLU A 207 20.18 4.26 4.66
N LYS A 208 20.03 4.90 5.83
CA LYS A 208 21.13 5.15 6.74
C LYS A 208 21.75 3.88 7.30
N VAL A 209 20.91 2.91 7.68
CA VAL A 209 21.36 1.68 8.36
C VAL A 209 21.86 0.64 7.37
N SER A 210 21.22 0.54 6.19
CA SER A 210 21.64 -0.39 5.14
C SER A 210 22.83 0.11 4.33
N GLY A 211 22.95 1.43 4.19
CA GLY A 211 23.93 2.07 3.29
C GLY A 211 23.49 2.04 1.82
N GLN A 212 22.26 1.67 1.54
CA GLN A 212 21.67 1.55 0.20
C GLN A 212 20.53 2.57 0.01
N PRO A 213 20.26 3.06 -1.22
CA PRO A 213 19.02 3.76 -1.52
C PRO A 213 17.80 2.89 -1.20
N LEU A 214 16.71 3.51 -0.72
CA LEU A 214 15.52 2.78 -0.28
C LEU A 214 14.96 1.85 -1.37
N HIS A 215 14.86 2.32 -2.62
CA HIS A 215 14.37 1.49 -3.72
C HIS A 215 15.21 0.22 -3.91
N THR A 216 16.54 0.34 -3.93
CA THR A 216 17.45 -0.80 -4.06
C THR A 216 17.32 -1.76 -2.89
N TYR A 217 17.23 -1.23 -1.66
CA TYR A 217 17.06 -2.08 -0.47
C TYR A 217 15.74 -2.84 -0.50
N LEU A 218 14.64 -2.17 -0.91
CA LEU A 218 13.34 -2.84 -1.02
C LEU A 218 13.35 -3.90 -2.13
N ASP A 219 13.94 -3.60 -3.29
CA ASP A 219 14.05 -4.57 -4.39
C ASP A 219 14.75 -5.85 -3.91
N GLU A 220 15.97 -5.74 -3.34
CA GLU A 220 16.80 -6.88 -2.96
C GLU A 220 16.27 -7.66 -1.75
N HIS A 221 15.64 -7.00 -0.79
CA HIS A 221 15.30 -7.61 0.51
C HIS A 221 13.80 -7.87 0.72
N VAL A 222 12.93 -7.32 -0.14
CA VAL A 222 11.47 -7.44 0.00
C VAL A 222 10.81 -7.90 -1.29
N LEU A 223 11.06 -7.23 -2.44
CA LEU A 223 10.33 -7.47 -3.68
C LEU A 223 10.81 -8.74 -4.39
N GLU A 224 12.11 -8.85 -4.72
CA GLU A 224 12.68 -10.05 -5.34
C GLU A 224 12.42 -11.33 -4.53
N PRO A 225 12.65 -11.36 -3.19
CA PRO A 225 12.34 -12.54 -2.41
C PRO A 225 10.87 -12.94 -2.42
N ALA A 226 9.96 -11.95 -2.54
CA ALA A 226 8.51 -12.19 -2.60
C ALA A 226 8.00 -12.48 -4.02
N GLY A 227 8.86 -12.40 -5.06
CA GLY A 227 8.49 -12.62 -6.47
C GLY A 227 7.57 -11.54 -7.01
N LEU A 228 7.78 -10.27 -6.60
CA LEU A 228 6.97 -9.12 -6.99
C LEU A 228 7.66 -8.35 -8.12
N ASP A 229 7.68 -8.96 -9.30
CA ASP A 229 8.45 -8.47 -10.45
C ASP A 229 7.83 -7.20 -11.08
N ASP A 230 6.54 -6.96 -10.83
CA ASP A 230 5.77 -5.82 -11.32
C ASP A 230 5.53 -4.76 -10.23
N THR A 231 6.27 -4.80 -9.13
CA THR A 231 6.18 -3.81 -8.04
C THR A 231 7.50 -3.08 -7.90
N SER A 232 7.45 -1.73 -7.79
CA SER A 232 8.68 -0.94 -7.63
C SER A 232 8.45 0.37 -6.89
N LEU A 233 9.51 0.87 -6.23
CA LEU A 233 9.58 2.26 -5.76
C LEU A 233 10.27 3.11 -6.83
N PRO A 234 9.53 3.90 -7.62
CA PRO A 234 10.10 4.60 -8.75
C PRO A 234 11.05 5.73 -8.31
N THR A 235 12.09 5.97 -9.10
CA THR A 235 13.01 7.11 -8.95
C THR A 235 12.58 8.34 -9.76
N GLY A 236 11.49 8.22 -10.51
CA GLY A 236 10.92 9.27 -11.37
C GLY A 236 9.40 9.24 -11.38
N SER A 237 8.77 9.87 -12.37
CA SER A 237 7.32 9.95 -12.50
C SER A 237 6.69 8.87 -13.37
N ALA A 238 7.48 8.09 -14.10
CA ALA A 238 6.97 7.09 -15.04
C ALA A 238 6.29 5.93 -14.29
N ILE A 239 5.15 5.50 -14.82
CA ILE A 239 4.49 4.25 -14.46
C ILE A 239 4.89 3.23 -15.53
N PRO A 240 5.27 1.98 -15.18
CA PRO A 240 5.54 0.93 -16.17
C PRO A 240 4.33 0.69 -17.08
N SER A 241 4.57 0.32 -18.33
CA SER A 241 3.51 0.10 -19.33
C SER A 241 3.23 -1.40 -19.49
N PRO A 242 1.95 -1.78 -19.70
CA PRO A 242 0.74 -0.93 -19.80
C PRO A 242 0.19 -0.51 -18.43
N TYR A 243 -0.38 0.69 -18.31
CA TYR A 243 -0.91 1.21 -17.05
C TYR A 243 -2.31 1.82 -17.20
N ALA A 244 -3.03 1.94 -16.10
CA ALA A 244 -4.28 2.68 -16.02
C ALA A 244 -3.98 4.18 -15.83
N HIS A 245 -4.61 5.05 -16.65
CA HIS A 245 -4.54 6.51 -16.48
C HIS A 245 -5.32 6.95 -15.26
N GLY A 246 -4.74 7.79 -14.42
CA GLY A 246 -5.34 8.27 -13.17
C GLY A 246 -5.99 9.63 -13.31
N TYR A 247 -7.22 9.80 -12.86
CA TYR A 247 -8.00 11.02 -12.99
C TYR A 247 -8.25 11.68 -11.64
N THR A 248 -7.84 12.95 -11.52
CA THR A 248 -7.96 13.75 -10.29
C THR A 248 -8.60 15.10 -10.57
N ASN A 249 -9.23 15.68 -9.55
CA ASN A 249 -9.60 17.09 -9.52
C ASN A 249 -8.81 17.88 -8.45
N PHE A 250 -7.70 17.32 -8.00
CA PHE A 250 -6.78 17.95 -7.05
C PHE A 250 -5.95 19.06 -7.71
N THR A 251 -6.63 19.97 -8.36
CA THR A 251 -6.09 21.16 -9.08
C THR A 251 -6.58 22.42 -8.40
N PRO A 252 -5.91 23.56 -8.58
CA PRO A 252 -6.30 24.82 -7.93
C PRO A 252 -7.74 25.26 -8.21
N ASP A 253 -8.30 24.89 -9.38
CA ASP A 253 -9.65 25.24 -9.83
C ASP A 253 -10.65 24.07 -9.77
N GLY A 254 -10.22 22.89 -9.29
CA GLY A 254 -11.06 21.69 -9.22
C GLY A 254 -11.33 21.02 -10.56
N THR A 255 -10.61 21.39 -11.64
CA THR A 255 -10.77 20.75 -12.97
C THR A 255 -10.25 19.33 -12.95
N THR A 256 -11.00 18.41 -13.55
CA THR A 256 -10.54 17.03 -13.71
C THR A 256 -9.43 16.94 -14.77
N VAL A 257 -8.30 16.35 -14.38
CA VAL A 257 -7.13 16.13 -15.25
C VAL A 257 -6.63 14.69 -15.14
N ASP A 258 -5.79 14.30 -16.10
CA ASP A 258 -5.00 13.07 -16.02
C ASP A 258 -3.72 13.34 -15.21
N ALA A 259 -3.56 12.67 -14.08
CA ALA A 259 -2.43 12.80 -13.18
C ALA A 259 -1.38 11.70 -13.36
N SER A 260 -1.48 10.85 -14.38
CA SER A 260 -0.59 9.69 -14.56
C SER A 260 0.89 10.06 -14.61
N THR A 261 1.21 11.27 -15.13
CA THR A 261 2.58 11.79 -15.25
C THR A 261 3.03 12.66 -14.07
N TRP A 262 2.16 12.90 -13.08
CA TRP A 262 2.51 13.68 -11.90
C TRP A 262 3.60 13.00 -11.10
N ASN A 263 4.48 13.80 -10.50
CA ASN A 263 5.66 13.26 -9.81
C ASN A 263 5.28 12.75 -8.40
N PRO A 264 5.45 11.43 -8.13
CA PRO A 264 5.09 10.85 -6.84
C PRO A 264 6.15 11.05 -5.75
N SER A 265 7.26 11.72 -6.04
CA SER A 265 8.40 11.86 -5.11
C SER A 265 8.02 12.54 -3.79
N TRP A 266 6.96 13.36 -3.79
CA TRP A 266 6.43 13.94 -2.56
C TRP A 266 5.89 12.88 -1.57
N ALA A 267 5.46 11.73 -2.07
CA ALA A 267 5.00 10.63 -1.23
C ALA A 267 6.15 9.65 -0.89
N TRP A 268 7.12 9.48 -1.77
CA TRP A 268 8.32 8.64 -1.65
C TRP A 268 8.06 7.35 -0.84
N ALA A 269 8.78 7.16 0.29
CA ALA A 269 8.64 6.00 1.19
C ALA A 269 7.21 5.81 1.75
N ALA A 270 6.37 6.85 1.71
CA ALA A 270 5.03 6.83 2.25
C ALA A 270 3.96 6.47 1.21
N GLY A 271 4.25 6.56 -0.12
CA GLY A 271 3.17 6.41 -1.08
C GLY A 271 3.55 6.29 -2.55
N ALA A 272 4.83 6.28 -2.94
CA ALA A 272 5.19 6.46 -4.34
C ALA A 272 5.21 5.18 -5.20
N MET A 273 5.05 3.98 -4.62
CA MET A 273 5.19 2.72 -5.36
C MET A 273 4.12 2.53 -6.43
N THR A 274 4.51 1.80 -7.46
CA THR A 274 3.62 1.22 -8.47
C THR A 274 3.58 -0.29 -8.33
N SER A 275 2.45 -0.90 -8.72
CA SER A 275 2.26 -2.35 -8.67
C SER A 275 1.15 -2.78 -9.62
N THR A 276 0.89 -4.08 -9.69
CA THR A 276 -0.25 -4.72 -10.36
C THR A 276 -1.16 -5.41 -9.33
N MET A 277 -2.34 -5.82 -9.74
CA MET A 277 -3.25 -6.58 -8.86
C MET A 277 -2.68 -7.94 -8.51
N ASP A 278 -1.95 -8.59 -9.41
CA ASP A 278 -1.35 -9.91 -9.18
C ASP A 278 -0.23 -9.86 -8.13
N ASP A 279 0.65 -8.87 -8.24
CA ASP A 279 1.67 -8.64 -7.22
C ASP A 279 1.06 -8.30 -5.86
N LEU A 280 0.03 -7.46 -5.81
CA LEU A 280 -0.66 -7.16 -4.56
C LEU A 280 -1.38 -8.38 -3.97
N HIS A 281 -1.96 -9.24 -4.82
CA HIS A 281 -2.52 -10.53 -4.40
C HIS A 281 -1.46 -11.44 -3.78
N THR A 282 -0.24 -11.45 -4.30
CA THR A 282 0.92 -12.18 -3.75
C THR A 282 1.46 -11.53 -2.48
N TRP A 283 1.55 -10.20 -2.47
CA TRP A 283 2.09 -9.44 -1.35
C TRP A 283 1.26 -9.54 -0.08
N VAL A 284 -0.05 -9.37 -0.17
CA VAL A 284 -0.92 -9.27 1.01
C VAL A 284 -0.88 -10.51 1.91
N PRO A 285 -0.98 -11.75 1.41
CA PRO A 285 -0.75 -12.94 2.23
C PRO A 285 0.66 -13.00 2.83
N THR A 286 1.67 -12.62 2.05
CA THR A 286 3.08 -12.55 2.49
C THR A 286 3.25 -11.56 3.65
N LEU A 287 2.67 -10.38 3.54
CA LEU A 287 2.64 -9.33 4.56
C LEU A 287 2.01 -9.83 5.87
N VAL A 288 0.85 -10.48 5.78
CA VAL A 288 0.06 -10.88 6.95
C VAL A 288 0.60 -12.15 7.61
N ASN A 289 1.10 -13.09 6.81
CA ASN A 289 1.61 -14.37 7.32
C ASN A 289 3.10 -14.32 7.69
N GLY A 290 3.86 -13.30 7.22
CA GLY A 290 5.30 -13.19 7.40
C GLY A 290 6.10 -14.26 6.63
N ARG A 291 5.49 -14.85 5.59
CA ARG A 291 6.08 -15.92 4.78
C ARG A 291 6.04 -15.58 3.30
N LEU A 292 7.10 -15.92 2.62
CA LEU A 292 7.23 -15.83 1.17
C LEU A 292 6.36 -16.90 0.47
N PRO A 293 6.07 -16.77 -0.83
CA PRO A 293 5.27 -17.74 -1.58
C PRO A 293 5.84 -19.16 -1.58
N ASP A 294 7.16 -19.32 -1.51
CA ASP A 294 7.85 -20.62 -1.40
C ASP A 294 7.81 -21.23 0.00
N GLY A 295 7.22 -20.53 0.99
CA GLY A 295 7.11 -20.93 2.39
C GLY A 295 8.28 -20.49 3.26
N ALA A 296 9.34 -19.91 2.70
CA ALA A 296 10.43 -19.32 3.47
C ALA A 296 9.90 -18.14 4.33
N ARG A 297 10.71 -17.68 5.26
CA ARG A 297 10.32 -16.55 6.13
C ARG A 297 10.69 -15.23 5.49
N LEU A 298 9.72 -14.34 5.37
CA LEU A 298 9.98 -12.93 5.11
C LEU A 298 10.49 -12.24 6.39
N LEU A 299 9.84 -12.53 7.53
CA LEU A 299 10.20 -12.02 8.85
C LEU A 299 10.28 -13.15 9.87
N GLU A 300 11.12 -12.96 10.89
CA GLU A 300 11.15 -13.85 12.05
C GLU A 300 9.79 -13.83 12.78
N PRO A 301 9.33 -14.97 13.34
CA PRO A 301 8.01 -15.06 13.97
C PRO A 301 7.76 -14.02 15.06
N GLY A 302 8.80 -13.68 15.82
CA GLY A 302 8.73 -12.65 16.87
C GLY A 302 8.50 -11.26 16.32
N THR A 303 9.14 -10.92 15.21
CA THR A 303 9.00 -9.63 14.52
C THR A 303 7.65 -9.54 13.82
N GLN A 304 7.22 -10.62 13.16
CA GLN A 304 5.88 -10.69 12.57
C GLN A 304 4.77 -10.54 13.61
N ALA A 305 4.91 -11.18 14.77
CA ALA A 305 3.95 -11.03 15.86
C ALA A 305 3.90 -9.56 16.38
N GLN A 306 5.04 -8.86 16.37
CA GLN A 306 5.07 -7.43 16.71
C GLN A 306 4.40 -6.57 15.64
N ARG A 307 4.56 -6.88 14.34
CA ARG A 307 3.85 -6.20 13.24
C ARG A 307 2.34 -6.24 13.44
N LEU A 308 1.81 -7.41 13.76
CA LEU A 308 0.37 -7.65 13.89
C LEU A 308 -0.23 -7.16 15.23
N ARG A 309 0.59 -6.70 16.16
CA ARG A 309 0.10 -6.08 17.40
C ARG A 309 -0.38 -4.67 17.10
N THR A 310 -1.67 -4.49 17.05
CA THR A 310 -2.30 -3.21 16.71
C THR A 310 -2.65 -2.37 17.93
N VAL A 311 -2.64 -1.05 17.75
CA VAL A 311 -3.11 -0.05 18.71
C VAL A 311 -4.41 0.57 18.22
N PRO A 312 -5.27 1.06 19.13
CA PRO A 312 -6.50 1.76 18.73
C PRO A 312 -6.16 3.09 18.05
N THR A 313 -6.91 3.42 17.01
CA THR A 313 -6.79 4.70 16.29
C THR A 313 -7.67 5.79 16.86
N GLY A 314 -8.70 5.42 17.62
CA GLY A 314 -9.78 6.31 18.06
C GLY A 314 -11.03 6.19 17.18
N TYR A 315 -10.94 5.55 16.04
CA TYR A 315 -12.08 5.24 15.18
C TYR A 315 -12.61 3.84 15.48
N PRO A 316 -13.94 3.64 15.47
CA PRO A 316 -14.54 2.31 15.66
C PRO A 316 -13.98 1.32 14.61
N ASP A 317 -13.70 0.11 15.06
CA ASP A 317 -13.25 -1.03 14.23
C ASP A 317 -11.98 -0.78 13.37
N VAL A 318 -11.28 0.34 13.62
CA VAL A 318 -10.01 0.67 12.96
C VAL A 318 -8.87 0.65 13.97
N ARG A 319 -7.88 -0.18 13.72
CA ARG A 319 -6.64 -0.31 14.50
C ARG A 319 -5.43 -0.19 13.59
N TYR A 320 -4.25 0.07 14.14
CA TYR A 320 -3.03 0.23 13.36
C TYR A 320 -1.85 -0.49 14.00
N GLY A 321 -1.10 -1.25 13.20
CA GLY A 321 0.12 -1.95 13.62
C GLY A 321 1.39 -1.32 13.06
N LEU A 322 2.44 -2.13 12.86
CA LEU A 322 3.68 -1.62 12.25
C LEU A 322 3.51 -1.53 10.73
N GLY A 323 3.08 -0.35 10.25
CA GLY A 323 2.85 -0.07 8.83
C GLY A 323 1.69 -0.84 8.22
N ILE A 324 0.73 -1.27 9.01
CA ILE A 324 -0.49 -1.96 8.58
C ILE A 324 -1.71 -1.41 9.31
N ALA A 325 -2.84 -1.35 8.62
CA ALA A 325 -4.15 -1.14 9.21
C ALA A 325 -4.86 -2.48 9.46
N ASP A 326 -5.76 -2.49 10.43
CA ASP A 326 -6.72 -3.55 10.69
C ASP A 326 -8.10 -2.87 10.76
N VAL A 327 -8.93 -3.16 9.77
CA VAL A 327 -10.27 -2.59 9.63
C VAL A 327 -11.27 -3.74 9.70
N ASP A 328 -11.93 -3.88 10.84
CA ASP A 328 -12.87 -4.97 11.11
C ASP A 328 -12.33 -6.37 10.79
N GLY A 329 -11.04 -6.61 11.11
CA GLY A 329 -10.33 -7.86 10.85
C GLY A 329 -9.67 -7.94 9.48
N TRP A 330 -9.91 -7.01 8.56
CA TRP A 330 -9.18 -6.89 7.31
C TRP A 330 -7.82 -6.23 7.55
N ILE A 331 -6.75 -6.98 7.40
CA ILE A 331 -5.36 -6.57 7.68
C ILE A 331 -4.63 -6.26 6.38
N GLY A 332 -3.99 -5.11 6.32
CA GLY A 332 -3.22 -4.63 5.17
C GLY A 332 -3.16 -3.12 5.13
N HIS A 333 -3.42 -2.51 3.99
CA HIS A 333 -3.49 -1.05 3.90
C HIS A 333 -4.35 -0.62 2.69
N ASN A 334 -4.97 0.55 2.79
CA ASN A 334 -5.47 1.28 1.63
C ASN A 334 -4.45 2.31 1.16
N GLY A 335 -4.62 2.85 -0.02
CA GLY A 335 -3.73 3.85 -0.58
C GLY A 335 -4.46 4.84 -1.46
N GLU A 336 -3.94 6.07 -1.49
CA GLU A 336 -4.46 7.15 -2.30
C GLU A 336 -3.32 8.04 -2.76
N LEU A 337 -3.36 8.39 -4.02
CA LEU A 337 -2.55 9.43 -4.68
C LEU A 337 -3.44 10.12 -5.72
N PRO A 338 -3.14 11.36 -6.14
CA PRO A 338 -3.90 11.99 -7.20
C PRO A 338 -4.07 11.07 -8.41
N GLY A 339 -5.34 10.75 -8.69
CA GLY A 339 -5.77 9.86 -9.75
C GLY A 339 -5.86 8.37 -9.40
N TYR A 340 -5.49 7.94 -8.21
CA TYR A 340 -5.44 6.51 -7.89
C TYR A 340 -5.83 6.21 -6.45
N GLU A 341 -6.65 5.18 -6.29
CA GLU A 341 -6.94 4.60 -4.99
C GLU A 341 -6.81 3.08 -5.01
N THR A 342 -6.37 2.51 -3.90
CA THR A 342 -6.09 1.08 -3.78
C THR A 342 -6.52 0.56 -2.42
N ILE A 343 -7.06 -0.66 -2.38
CA ILE A 343 -7.16 -1.49 -1.18
C ILE A 343 -6.35 -2.75 -1.43
N ALA A 344 -5.51 -3.13 -0.47
CA ALA A 344 -4.75 -4.38 -0.50
C ALA A 344 -4.75 -4.98 0.91
N VAL A 345 -5.68 -5.90 1.17
CA VAL A 345 -5.99 -6.41 2.51
C VAL A 345 -6.34 -7.90 2.52
N ARG A 346 -6.20 -8.50 3.69
CA ARG A 346 -6.56 -9.91 3.93
C ARG A 346 -7.44 -10.03 5.18
N LEU A 347 -8.44 -10.86 5.10
CA LEU A 347 -9.23 -11.34 6.23
C LEU A 347 -8.72 -12.74 6.64
N PRO A 348 -7.85 -12.87 7.66
CA PRO A 348 -7.20 -14.14 7.98
C PRO A 348 -8.17 -15.25 8.34
N GLN A 349 -9.24 -14.96 9.11
CA GLN A 349 -10.23 -15.93 9.52
C GLN A 349 -11.03 -16.52 8.36
N ALA A 350 -11.27 -15.75 7.30
CA ALA A 350 -11.88 -16.23 6.06
C ALA A 350 -10.83 -16.70 5.02
N ARG A 351 -9.53 -16.55 5.31
CA ARG A 351 -8.43 -16.83 4.40
C ARG A 351 -8.58 -16.14 3.05
N THR A 352 -9.17 -14.95 3.05
CA THR A 352 -9.55 -14.20 1.85
C THR A 352 -8.67 -12.97 1.70
N THR A 353 -8.11 -12.79 0.51
CA THR A 353 -7.40 -11.59 0.09
C THR A 353 -8.32 -10.74 -0.78
N MET A 354 -8.35 -9.44 -0.57
CA MET A 354 -9.07 -8.47 -1.38
C MET A 354 -8.09 -7.40 -1.90
N VAL A 355 -8.08 -7.21 -3.21
CA VAL A 355 -7.37 -6.11 -3.87
C VAL A 355 -8.38 -5.35 -4.71
N ILE A 356 -8.42 -4.04 -4.53
CA ILE A 356 -9.23 -3.12 -5.34
C ILE A 356 -8.32 -2.00 -5.80
N VAL A 357 -8.35 -1.71 -7.10
CA VAL A 357 -7.66 -0.57 -7.69
C VAL A 357 -8.68 0.28 -8.43
N VAL A 358 -8.60 1.59 -8.23
CA VAL A 358 -9.48 2.59 -8.86
C VAL A 358 -8.61 3.66 -9.49
N ASN A 359 -8.92 4.06 -10.70
CA ASN A 359 -8.16 5.05 -11.44
C ASN A 359 -8.73 6.48 -11.31
N SER A 360 -9.20 6.81 -10.13
CA SER A 360 -9.66 8.15 -9.75
C SER A 360 -9.60 8.32 -8.23
N ASP A 361 -9.41 9.57 -7.76
CA ASP A 361 -9.54 10.04 -6.39
C ASP A 361 -10.59 11.17 -6.27
N ILE A 362 -11.48 11.28 -7.27
CA ILE A 362 -12.55 12.30 -7.29
C ILE A 362 -13.72 11.80 -6.46
N ASP A 363 -13.59 11.89 -5.14
CA ASP A 363 -14.48 11.24 -4.17
C ASP A 363 -15.79 12.01 -3.89
N GLY A 364 -15.77 13.33 -4.05
CA GLY A 364 -16.94 14.17 -3.80
C GLY A 364 -17.53 13.94 -2.40
N LYS A 365 -18.80 13.51 -2.34
CA LYS A 365 -19.51 13.22 -1.07
C LYS A 365 -19.38 11.77 -0.59
N PHE A 366 -18.66 10.94 -1.32
CA PHE A 366 -18.63 9.49 -1.06
C PHE A 366 -17.43 9.07 -0.22
N GLY A 367 -16.45 9.98 -0.03
CA GLY A 367 -15.17 9.64 0.54
C GLY A 367 -14.37 8.71 -0.40
N ASN A 368 -13.43 7.96 0.14
CA ASN A 368 -12.55 7.12 -0.67
C ASN A 368 -13.32 6.12 -1.55
N LEU A 369 -13.10 6.19 -2.86
CA LEU A 369 -13.84 5.44 -3.89
C LEU A 369 -13.55 3.94 -3.83
N SER A 370 -12.30 3.56 -3.56
CA SER A 370 -11.94 2.15 -3.39
C SER A 370 -12.63 1.55 -2.16
N SER A 371 -12.80 2.33 -1.09
CA SER A 371 -13.55 1.92 0.10
C SER A 371 -15.05 1.80 -0.16
N LEU A 372 -15.61 2.61 -1.02
CA LEU A 372 -17.01 2.48 -1.46
C LEU A 372 -17.24 1.11 -2.13
N ILE A 373 -16.34 0.71 -3.04
CA ILE A 373 -16.40 -0.61 -3.68
C ILE A 373 -16.14 -1.71 -2.66
N GLY A 374 -15.12 -1.57 -1.80
CA GLY A 374 -14.79 -2.55 -0.76
C GLY A 374 -15.95 -2.83 0.20
N ASN A 375 -16.67 -1.77 0.58
CA ASN A 375 -17.87 -1.89 1.40
C ASN A 375 -19.00 -2.67 0.68
N ALA A 376 -19.24 -2.35 -0.60
CA ALA A 376 -20.26 -3.06 -1.39
C ALA A 376 -19.93 -4.55 -1.57
N VAL A 377 -18.66 -4.86 -1.83
CA VAL A 377 -18.14 -6.22 -2.03
C VAL A 377 -18.22 -7.03 -0.72
N THR A 378 -17.70 -6.49 0.38
CA THR A 378 -17.62 -7.21 1.65
C THR A 378 -18.98 -7.46 2.28
N LYS A 379 -19.98 -6.60 2.08
CA LYS A 379 -21.39 -6.88 2.44
C LYS A 379 -21.95 -8.14 1.80
N ILE A 380 -21.43 -8.53 0.63
CA ILE A 380 -21.89 -9.73 -0.08
C ILE A 380 -21.10 -10.96 0.37
N VAL A 381 -19.77 -10.86 0.48
CA VAL A 381 -18.91 -12.03 0.67
C VAL A 381 -18.52 -12.30 2.12
N THR A 382 -18.51 -11.26 2.97
CA THR A 382 -18.11 -11.34 4.38
C THR A 382 -18.97 -10.39 5.24
N PRO A 383 -20.31 -10.58 5.29
CA PRO A 383 -21.23 -9.64 5.95
C PRO A 383 -20.95 -9.42 7.45
N GLU A 384 -20.24 -10.35 8.11
CA GLU A 384 -19.80 -10.21 9.50
C GLU A 384 -18.51 -9.37 9.64
N HIS A 385 -17.84 -9.06 8.52
CA HIS A 385 -16.59 -8.28 8.45
C HIS A 385 -16.66 -7.32 7.25
N VAL A 386 -17.36 -6.22 7.44
CA VAL A 386 -17.59 -5.26 6.37
C VAL A 386 -16.46 -4.22 6.35
N TRP A 387 -15.77 -4.11 5.22
CA TRP A 387 -14.81 -3.03 5.04
C TRP A 387 -15.52 -1.68 5.13
N SER A 388 -15.16 -0.90 6.15
CA SER A 388 -15.70 0.45 6.35
C SER A 388 -14.62 1.34 6.97
N LEU A 389 -14.10 2.26 6.19
CA LEU A 389 -13.11 3.21 6.66
C LEU A 389 -13.78 4.59 6.79
N PRO A 390 -13.86 5.17 8.01
CA PRO A 390 -14.41 6.51 8.20
C PRO A 390 -13.62 7.54 7.41
N PRO A 391 -14.25 8.58 6.86
CA PRO A 391 -13.55 9.62 6.07
C PRO A 391 -12.35 10.21 6.80
N GLU A 392 -12.46 10.46 8.10
CA GLU A 392 -11.41 11.06 8.92
C GLU A 392 -10.24 10.10 9.23
N ALA A 393 -10.43 8.80 9.02
CA ALA A 393 -9.39 7.79 9.17
C ALA A 393 -8.61 7.54 7.87
N GLN A 394 -8.96 8.24 6.79
CA GLN A 394 -8.33 8.06 5.48
C GLN A 394 -6.98 8.77 5.42
N PRO A 395 -6.02 8.26 4.62
CA PRO A 395 -4.64 8.72 4.60
C PRO A 395 -4.44 10.20 4.23
N ASN A 396 -5.36 10.79 3.49
CA ASN A 396 -5.29 12.16 2.99
C ASN A 396 -6.55 12.98 3.28
N ALA A 397 -7.39 12.55 4.23
CA ALA A 397 -8.53 13.34 4.65
C ALA A 397 -8.03 14.72 5.14
N VAL A 398 -8.38 15.78 4.41
CA VAL A 398 -8.16 17.14 4.89
C VAL A 398 -9.03 17.30 6.15
N PRO A 399 -8.48 17.61 7.33
CA PRO A 399 -9.30 17.79 8.51
C PRO A 399 -10.33 18.87 8.22
N GLU A 400 -11.62 18.56 8.28
CA GLU A 400 -12.62 19.61 8.35
C GLU A 400 -12.25 20.53 9.52
N PRO A 401 -12.29 21.86 9.37
CA PRO A 401 -12.03 22.75 10.48
C PRO A 401 -13.04 22.39 11.57
N SER A 402 -12.54 21.73 12.62
CA SER A 402 -13.35 21.34 13.77
C SER A 402 -14.22 22.54 14.16
N ALA A 403 -15.55 22.37 14.10
CA ALA A 403 -16.48 23.35 14.58
C ALA A 403 -15.98 23.76 15.98
N ARG A 404 -15.50 24.99 16.09
CA ARG A 404 -14.98 25.52 17.33
C ARG A 404 -16.03 25.25 18.39
N SER A 405 -15.70 24.39 19.36
CA SER A 405 -16.46 24.29 20.59
C SER A 405 -16.63 25.73 21.09
N ALA A 406 -17.86 26.24 21.08
CA ALA A 406 -18.19 27.56 21.60
C ALA A 406 -17.61 27.62 23.02
N PRO A 407 -16.91 28.69 23.41
CA PRO A 407 -16.40 28.81 24.74
C PRO A 407 -17.59 28.68 25.70
N ALA A 408 -17.45 27.77 26.67
CA ALA A 408 -18.44 27.55 27.72
C ALA A 408 -18.77 28.93 28.33
N SER A 409 -20.02 29.32 28.25
CA SER A 409 -20.54 30.55 28.83
C SER A 409 -20.14 30.59 30.30
N ALA A 410 -19.40 31.65 30.70
CA ALA A 410 -19.04 31.90 32.09
C ALA A 410 -20.32 31.95 32.95
N PRO A 411 -20.28 31.38 34.17
CA PRO A 411 -21.44 31.45 35.07
C PRO A 411 -21.73 32.91 35.42
N ALA A 412 -23.00 33.32 35.30
CA ALA A 412 -23.46 34.63 35.65
C ALA A 412 -23.15 34.92 37.13
N ALA A 413 -22.53 36.09 37.38
CA ALA A 413 -22.30 36.60 38.71
C ALA A 413 -23.64 36.86 39.44
N PRO A 414 -23.74 36.56 40.77
CA PRO A 414 -24.97 36.82 41.50
C PRO A 414 -25.21 38.36 41.62
N SER A 415 -26.42 38.77 41.26
CA SER A 415 -26.90 40.14 41.40
C SER A 415 -26.98 40.50 42.90
N GLY A 416 -26.10 41.38 43.33
CA GLY A 416 -26.14 41.98 44.67
C GLY A 416 -27.40 42.84 44.85
N GLY A 417 -28.28 42.44 45.77
CA GLY A 417 -29.41 43.20 46.17
C GLY A 417 -28.98 44.44 46.99
N ALA A 418 -29.31 45.63 46.48
CA ALA A 418 -29.18 46.85 47.21
C ALA A 418 -30.31 46.95 48.26
N GLY A 419 -29.96 46.84 49.56
CA GLY A 419 -30.83 47.21 50.65
C GLY A 419 -30.81 48.76 50.81
N ARG A 420 -31.97 49.35 50.82
CA ARG A 420 -32.21 50.71 51.24
C ARG A 420 -32.35 50.77 52.72
N PRO A 421 -31.90 51.94 53.42
CA PRO A 421 -32.08 52.13 54.84
C PRO A 421 -33.42 52.81 55.12
N GLY A 422 -34.06 52.44 56.24
CA GLY A 422 -35.09 53.09 56.95
C GLY A 422 -34.75 53.05 58.41
#